data_0c9520b8e3f33f15c81d1689717c8c29
#
_entry.id   0c9520b8e3f33f15c81d1689717c8c29
#
_cell.length_a   1.000
_cell.length_b   1.000
_cell.length_c   1.000
_cell.angle_alpha   90.00
_cell.angle_beta   90.00
_cell.angle_gamma   90.00
#
_symmetry.space_group_name_H-M   'P 1'
#
loop_
_entity.id
_entity.type
_entity.pdbx_description
1 polymer ?
#
loop_
_entity_poly.entity_id
_entity_poly.type
_entity_poly.pdbx_seq_one_letter_code
_entity_poly.pdbx_strand_id
1 'polypeptide(L)'
;NSSYLNKDAKRELDKVVDLMNRYPEMIIESGSHTDSRGIVGYNVWLSTRRAKSTVSYIIEKGIDPNRITGKGYGETQLINECSDHVDCTEAQHAMNRRTEFVIIKM
;
A
#
# COMPACT_ATOMS: atom_id res chain seq x y z
N ASN A 1 -0.58 11.19 6.81
CA ASN A 1 -0.19 9.96 7.53
C ASN A 1 -1.36 9.26 8.16
N SER A 2 -2.45 9.13 7.42
CA SER A 2 -3.65 8.43 7.87
C SER A 2 -3.75 7.06 7.20
N SER A 3 -4.30 6.08 7.92
CA SER A 3 -4.71 4.81 7.32
C SER A 3 -6.09 4.92 6.65
N TYR A 4 -6.72 6.08 6.75
CA TYR A 4 -8.01 6.34 6.17
C TYR A 4 -7.92 6.46 4.64
N LEU A 5 -8.86 5.84 3.94
CA LEU A 5 -8.93 5.89 2.47
C LEU A 5 -9.81 7.05 2.03
N ASN A 6 -9.22 8.03 1.35
CA ASN A 6 -9.98 9.14 0.78
C ASN A 6 -10.61 8.73 -0.57
N LYS A 7 -11.37 9.66 -1.17
CA LYS A 7 -12.08 9.37 -2.43
C LYS A 7 -11.14 9.01 -3.57
N ASP A 8 -9.98 9.68 -3.65
CA ASP A 8 -9.01 9.41 -4.72
C ASP A 8 -8.40 8.03 -4.57
N ALA A 9 -8.05 7.64 -3.34
CA ALA A 9 -7.54 6.31 -3.06
C ALA A 9 -8.59 5.25 -3.42
N LYS A 10 -9.83 5.44 -3.03
CA LYS A 10 -10.91 4.51 -3.35
C LYS A 10 -11.12 4.37 -4.85
N ARG A 11 -11.01 5.46 -5.60
CA ARG A 11 -11.12 5.41 -7.06
C ARG A 11 -10.02 4.56 -7.68
N GLU A 12 -8.79 4.67 -7.18
CA GLU A 12 -7.68 3.84 -7.65
C GLU A 12 -7.88 2.37 -7.26
N LEU A 13 -8.39 2.10 -6.06
CA LEU A 13 -8.68 0.74 -5.63
C LEU A 13 -9.81 0.10 -6.43
N ASP A 14 -10.78 0.88 -6.88
CA ASP A 14 -11.85 0.38 -7.74
C ASP A 14 -11.29 -0.18 -9.05
N LYS A 15 -10.20 0.40 -9.55
CA LYS A 15 -9.51 -0.13 -10.74
C LYS A 15 -8.90 -1.50 -10.47
N VAL A 16 -8.35 -1.70 -9.28
CA VAL A 16 -7.80 -3.01 -8.86
C VAL A 16 -8.93 -4.03 -8.75
N VAL A 17 -10.07 -3.65 -8.17
CA VAL A 17 -11.25 -4.51 -8.07
C VAL A 17 -11.72 -4.92 -9.47
N ASP A 18 -11.81 -3.99 -10.39
CA ASP A 18 -12.22 -4.28 -11.77
C ASP A 18 -11.26 -5.25 -12.45
N LEU A 19 -9.96 -5.06 -12.23
CA LEU A 19 -8.94 -5.95 -12.77
C LEU A 19 -9.09 -7.37 -12.20
N MET A 20 -9.30 -7.49 -10.89
CA MET A 20 -9.47 -8.79 -10.23
C MET A 20 -10.76 -9.49 -10.66
N ASN A 21 -11.81 -8.73 -10.94
CA ASN A 21 -13.05 -9.29 -11.48
C ASN A 21 -12.86 -9.80 -12.91
N ARG A 22 -12.00 -9.13 -13.68
CA ARG A 22 -11.69 -9.56 -15.04
C ARG A 22 -10.85 -10.84 -15.07
N TYR A 23 -10.00 -11.03 -14.05
CA TYR A 23 -9.11 -12.18 -13.94
C TYR A 23 -9.39 -12.94 -12.64
N PRO A 24 -10.41 -13.83 -12.62
CA PRO A 24 -10.88 -14.46 -11.37
C PRO A 24 -9.86 -15.29 -10.62
N GLU A 25 -8.80 -15.77 -11.31
CA GLU A 25 -7.75 -16.56 -10.69
C GLU A 25 -6.63 -15.71 -10.08
N MET A 26 -6.64 -14.40 -10.32
CA MET A 26 -5.57 -13.51 -9.90
C MET A 26 -5.53 -13.37 -8.38
N ILE A 27 -4.32 -13.50 -7.81
CA ILE A 27 -4.06 -13.24 -6.40
C ILE A 27 -3.08 -12.08 -6.31
N ILE A 28 -3.38 -11.09 -5.47
CA ILE A 28 -2.60 -9.86 -5.35
C ILE A 28 -2.19 -9.64 -3.89
N GLU A 29 -0.96 -9.16 -3.70
CA GLU A 29 -0.51 -8.58 -2.43
C GLU A 29 -0.51 -7.05 -2.55
N SER A 30 -1.13 -6.38 -1.58
CA SER A 30 -1.06 -4.93 -1.43
C SER A 30 0.07 -4.59 -0.46
N GLY A 31 1.10 -3.90 -0.93
CA GLY A 31 2.21 -3.44 -0.11
C GLY A 31 2.09 -1.95 0.17
N SER A 32 2.17 -1.56 1.44
CA SER A 32 2.13 -0.16 1.82
C SER A 32 3.49 0.28 2.35
N HIS A 33 3.92 1.48 1.98
CA HIS A 33 5.25 1.99 2.26
C HIS A 33 5.17 3.39 2.86
N THR A 34 6.15 3.72 3.71
CA THR A 34 6.32 5.05 4.28
C THR A 34 7.62 5.67 3.78
N ASP A 35 7.80 6.97 4.03
CA ASP A 35 9.12 7.56 3.92
C ASP A 35 9.96 7.20 5.17
N SER A 36 11.23 7.63 5.20
CA SER A 36 12.16 7.30 6.27
C SER A 36 12.02 8.16 7.52
N ARG A 37 11.19 9.19 7.48
CA ARG A 37 11.05 10.13 8.60
C ARG A 37 10.25 9.48 9.73
N GLY A 38 10.65 9.78 10.97
CA GLY A 38 9.99 9.28 12.17
C GLY A 38 10.57 7.98 12.65
N ILE A 39 9.86 7.35 13.57
CA ILE A 39 10.31 6.12 14.23
C ILE A 39 10.00 4.91 13.36
N VAL A 40 10.99 4.04 13.16
CA VAL A 40 10.88 2.85 12.31
C VAL A 40 9.68 1.99 12.72
N GLY A 41 9.51 1.71 14.01
CA GLY A 41 8.39 0.90 14.49
C GLY A 41 7.03 1.53 14.18
N TYR A 42 6.94 2.84 14.30
CA TYR A 42 5.72 3.58 13.97
C TYR A 42 5.41 3.47 12.47
N ASN A 43 6.44 3.59 11.63
CA ASN A 43 6.27 3.49 10.18
C ASN A 43 5.78 2.10 9.76
N VAL A 44 6.28 1.05 10.38
CA VAL A 44 5.79 -0.32 10.14
C VAL A 44 4.33 -0.44 10.58
N TRP A 45 4.00 0.07 11.76
CA TRP A 45 2.62 0.04 12.27
C TRP A 45 1.67 0.78 11.35
N LEU A 46 2.05 2.00 10.92
CA LEU A 46 1.21 2.84 10.06
C LEU A 46 0.98 2.18 8.69
N SER A 47 2.05 1.67 8.07
CA SER A 47 1.95 1.01 6.77
C SER A 47 1.13 -0.28 6.85
N THR A 48 1.24 -1.02 7.95
CA THR A 48 0.42 -2.21 8.17
C THR A 48 -1.06 -1.86 8.27
N ARG A 49 -1.40 -0.77 8.96
CA ARG A 49 -2.80 -0.31 9.06
C ARG A 49 -3.33 0.14 7.70
N ARG A 50 -2.51 0.83 6.91
CA ARG A 50 -2.90 1.23 5.55
C ARG A 50 -3.15 0.02 4.66
N ALA A 51 -2.28 -0.98 4.74
CA ALA A 51 -2.46 -2.22 3.99
C ALA A 51 -3.76 -2.92 4.37
N LYS A 52 -4.07 -2.98 5.66
CA LYS A 52 -5.34 -3.57 6.13
C LYS A 52 -6.55 -2.80 5.63
N SER A 53 -6.50 -1.46 5.64
CA SER A 53 -7.60 -0.64 5.13
C SER A 53 -7.83 -0.89 3.64
N THR A 54 -6.76 -1.01 2.87
CA THR A 54 -6.82 -1.31 1.44
C THR A 54 -7.44 -2.68 1.18
N VAL A 55 -6.99 -3.69 1.89
CA VAL A 55 -7.50 -5.07 1.76
C VAL A 55 -8.98 -5.12 2.14
N SER A 56 -9.36 -4.48 3.25
CA SER A 56 -10.75 -4.43 3.69
C SER A 56 -11.67 -3.81 2.64
N TYR A 57 -11.22 -2.72 2.02
CA TYR A 57 -12.01 -2.07 0.98
C TYR A 57 -12.23 -3.00 -0.22
N ILE A 58 -11.17 -3.68 -0.66
CA ILE A 58 -11.24 -4.59 -1.80
C ILE A 58 -12.17 -5.77 -1.50
N ILE A 59 -12.09 -6.32 -0.30
CA ILE A 59 -12.98 -7.40 0.13
C ILE A 59 -14.43 -6.93 0.17
N GLU A 60 -14.69 -5.74 0.70
CA GLU A 60 -16.05 -5.16 0.72
C GLU A 60 -16.65 -5.00 -0.67
N LYS A 61 -15.82 -4.83 -1.68
CA LYS A 61 -16.27 -4.71 -3.07
C LYS A 61 -16.52 -6.07 -3.73
N GLY A 62 -16.43 -7.15 -2.98
CA GLY A 62 -16.81 -8.47 -3.44
C GLY A 62 -15.67 -9.41 -3.83
N ILE A 63 -14.42 -9.00 -3.59
CA ILE A 63 -13.27 -9.87 -3.86
C ILE A 63 -13.10 -10.87 -2.70
N ASP A 64 -12.91 -12.15 -3.05
CA ASP A 64 -12.66 -13.20 -2.08
C ASP A 64 -11.43 -12.89 -1.23
N PRO A 65 -11.53 -12.98 0.11
CA PRO A 65 -10.39 -12.72 1.00
C PRO A 65 -9.15 -13.56 0.71
N ASN A 66 -9.31 -14.73 0.10
CA ASN A 66 -8.17 -15.59 -0.27
C ASN A 66 -7.38 -15.07 -1.47
N ARG A 67 -7.88 -14.05 -2.15
CA ARG A 67 -7.25 -13.50 -3.36
C ARG A 67 -6.48 -12.20 -3.12
N ILE A 68 -6.55 -11.65 -1.91
CA ILE A 68 -5.92 -10.37 -1.58
C ILE A 68 -5.28 -10.45 -0.21
N THR A 69 -4.01 -10.07 -0.11
CA THR A 69 -3.30 -9.95 1.16
C THR A 69 -2.67 -8.57 1.25
N GLY A 70 -2.38 -8.14 2.46
CA GLY A 70 -1.77 -6.84 2.70
C GLY A 70 -0.56 -6.95 3.61
N LYS A 71 0.47 -6.15 3.31
CA LYS A 71 1.67 -6.09 4.13
C LYS A 71 2.17 -4.65 4.24
N GLY A 72 2.54 -4.24 5.44
CA GLY A 72 3.19 -2.97 5.69
C GLY A 72 4.69 -3.15 5.72
N TYR A 73 5.38 -2.43 4.87
CA TYR A 73 6.85 -2.50 4.74
C TYR A 73 7.56 -1.39 5.51
N GLY A 74 6.82 -0.40 6.03
CA GLY A 74 7.44 0.77 6.65
C GLY A 74 8.37 1.46 5.67
N GLU A 75 9.57 1.78 6.14
CA GLU A 75 10.60 2.44 5.32
C GLU A 75 11.63 1.46 4.74
N THR A 76 11.36 0.14 4.79
CA THR A 76 12.37 -0.86 4.41
C THR A 76 12.61 -0.96 2.90
N GLN A 77 11.73 -0.41 2.08
CA GLN A 77 11.84 -0.48 0.62
C GLN A 77 11.66 0.89 -0.01
N LEU A 78 12.62 1.78 0.24
CA LEU A 78 12.61 3.11 -0.36
C LEU A 78 12.95 3.01 -1.86
N ILE A 79 12.35 3.90 -2.66
CA ILE A 79 12.59 3.93 -4.11
C ILE A 79 13.61 5.00 -4.51
N ASN A 80 14.18 5.70 -3.52
CA ASN A 80 15.20 6.71 -3.74
C ASN A 80 16.22 6.68 -2.59
N GLU A 81 17.12 7.65 -2.55
CA GLU A 81 18.21 7.70 -1.59
C GLU A 81 17.82 8.32 -0.24
N CYS A 82 16.54 8.54 0.02
CA CYS A 82 16.06 9.26 1.20
C CYS A 82 15.95 8.39 2.44
N SER A 83 17.02 7.68 2.77
CA SER A 83 17.14 6.92 4.02
C SER A 83 17.33 7.86 5.20
N ASP A 84 17.43 7.29 6.40
CA ASP A 84 17.64 8.07 7.63
C ASP A 84 18.88 8.96 7.51
N HIS A 85 18.74 10.19 7.98
CA HIS A 85 19.81 11.19 8.00
C HIS A 85 20.24 11.73 6.64
N VAL A 86 19.54 11.40 5.56
CA VAL A 86 19.75 11.99 4.25
C VAL A 86 18.75 13.14 4.07
N ASP A 87 19.27 14.32 3.70
CA ASP A 87 18.41 15.48 3.43
C ASP A 87 17.67 15.30 2.12
N CYS A 88 16.34 15.32 2.19
CA CYS A 88 15.49 15.20 1.02
C CYS A 88 14.37 16.23 1.06
N THR A 89 13.87 16.59 -0.10
CA THR A 89 12.71 17.46 -0.22
C THR A 89 11.44 16.70 0.17
N GLU A 90 10.37 17.43 0.46
CA GLU A 90 9.06 16.80 0.70
C GLU A 90 8.61 15.96 -0.49
N ALA A 91 8.85 16.45 -1.72
CA ALA A 91 8.50 15.70 -2.92
C ALA A 91 9.26 14.36 -3.01
N GLN A 92 10.54 14.35 -2.62
CA GLN A 92 11.33 13.13 -2.61
C GLN A 92 10.84 12.14 -1.55
N HIS A 93 10.48 12.62 -0.35
CA HIS A 93 9.88 11.78 0.68
C HIS A 93 8.52 11.23 0.24
N ALA A 94 7.73 12.07 -0.43
CA ALA A 94 6.41 11.67 -0.90
C ALA A 94 6.46 10.49 -1.88
N MET A 95 7.53 10.37 -2.65
CA MET A 95 7.71 9.24 -3.58
C MET A 95 7.76 7.89 -2.85
N ASN A 96 8.17 7.88 -1.58
CA ASN A 96 8.23 6.64 -0.79
C ASN A 96 6.91 6.29 -0.12
N ARG A 97 6.03 7.27 0.10
CA ARG A 97 4.70 7.04 0.70
C ARG A 97 3.75 6.55 -0.39
N ARG A 98 3.72 5.24 -0.57
CA ARG A 98 2.99 4.66 -1.69
C ARG A 98 2.38 3.31 -1.33
N THR A 99 1.39 2.90 -2.13
CA THR A 99 0.86 1.55 -2.15
C THR A 99 1.23 0.91 -3.47
N GLU A 100 1.73 -0.31 -3.41
CA GLU A 100 2.07 -1.11 -4.58
C GLU A 100 1.26 -2.40 -4.57
N PHE A 101 0.84 -2.85 -5.75
CA PHE A 101 0.13 -4.11 -5.90
C PHE A 101 1.01 -5.06 -6.69
N VAL A 102 1.28 -6.23 -6.08
CA VAL A 102 2.11 -7.25 -6.69
C VAL A 102 1.22 -8.45 -7.03
N ILE A 103 1.23 -8.85 -8.29
CA ILE A 103 0.49 -10.04 -8.71
C ILE A 103 1.29 -11.27 -8.27
N ILE A 104 0.72 -12.05 -7.35
CA ILE A 104 1.33 -13.26 -6.82
C ILE A 104 1.07 -14.43 -7.77
N LYS A 105 -0.14 -14.47 -8.34
CA LYS A 105 -0.58 -15.54 -9.20
C LYS A 105 -1.60 -14.99 -10.19
N MET A 106 -1.52 -15.42 -11.43
CA MET A 106 -2.53 -15.17 -12.44
C MET A 106 -3.51 -16.36 -12.46
#